data_1b067124a56a8fda875adb9777c35921
#
_entry.id   1b067124a56a8fda875adb9777c35921
#
_cell.length_a   1.000
_cell.length_b   1.000
_cell.length_c   1.000
_cell.angle_alpha   90.00
_cell.angle_beta   90.00
_cell.angle_gamma   90.00
#
_symmetry.space_group_name_H-M   'P 1'
#
loop_
_entity.id
_entity.type
_entity.pdbx_description
1 polymer ?
#
loop_
_entity_poly.entity_id
_entity_poly.type
_entity_poly.pdbx_seq_one_letter_code
_entity_poly.pdbx_strand_id
1 'polypeptide(L)'
;HNVGNTPILGVNSAPAFSVGFFCGAQRKNLHRSLGDALEGRIDTLTLSRMSVALNGRERSRRVLNEALYCHQSPAATSRYLLSHGKVTEPHKSSGFWLGPAAGSTAAQRSAGGRVLPLLSKKLQVVVREPYAPEGTRYRLLRFTVGPDEQLEAKSMMQDACMFLDGPYRLINVSLGDVATFRVSPEPLRLLGLGRQIDARRRQLAR
;
A
#
# COMPACT_ATOMS: atom_id res chain seq x y z
N HIS A 1 -4.46 -0.13 10.85
CA HIS A 1 -3.26 0.08 11.67
C HIS A 1 -3.35 -0.52 13.07
N ASN A 2 -4.52 -0.49 13.69
CA ASN A 2 -4.70 -0.87 15.10
C ASN A 2 -4.84 -2.38 15.35
N VAL A 3 -4.94 -3.17 14.29
CA VAL A 3 -5.14 -4.62 14.40
C VAL A 3 -3.85 -5.35 14.07
N GLY A 4 -3.37 -6.15 15.02
CA GLY A 4 -2.23 -7.05 14.86
C GLY A 4 -2.60 -8.36 14.17
N ASN A 5 -2.39 -9.47 14.86
CA ASN A 5 -2.67 -10.82 14.35
C ASN A 5 -4.14 -11.27 14.54
N THR A 6 -4.99 -10.46 15.16
CA THR A 6 -6.41 -10.78 15.35
C THR A 6 -7.11 -10.85 14.00
N PRO A 7 -7.82 -11.93 13.68
CA PRO A 7 -8.63 -12.00 12.47
C PRO A 7 -9.79 -10.99 12.51
N ILE A 8 -10.11 -10.41 11.35
CA ILE A 8 -11.18 -9.41 11.23
C ILE A 8 -12.30 -9.96 10.36
N LEU A 9 -13.51 -9.93 10.87
CA LEU A 9 -14.72 -10.07 10.08
C LEU A 9 -15.28 -8.68 9.77
N GLY A 10 -15.09 -8.20 8.55
CA GLY A 10 -15.69 -6.96 8.08
C GLY A 10 -17.19 -7.18 7.79
N VAL A 11 -18.03 -6.23 8.20
CA VAL A 11 -19.48 -6.27 7.95
C VAL A 11 -19.89 -5.04 7.13
N ASN A 12 -20.44 -5.27 5.93
CA ASN A 12 -21.03 -4.18 5.15
C ASN A 12 -22.45 -3.90 5.66
N SER A 13 -22.58 -2.83 6.46
CA SER A 13 -23.86 -2.42 7.05
C SER A 13 -24.76 -1.67 6.07
N ALA A 14 -24.18 -1.07 5.00
CA ALA A 14 -24.89 -0.23 4.02
C ALA A 14 -24.54 -0.63 2.57
N PRO A 15 -24.92 -1.85 2.11
CA PRO A 15 -24.51 -2.36 0.79
C PRO A 15 -25.05 -1.56 -0.40
N ALA A 16 -26.09 -0.76 -0.20
CA ALA A 16 -26.61 0.16 -1.23
C ALA A 16 -25.70 1.38 -1.48
N PHE A 17 -24.88 1.76 -0.47
CA PHE A 17 -24.03 2.96 -0.53
C PHE A 17 -22.53 2.64 -0.53
N SER A 18 -22.16 1.42 -0.18
CA SER A 18 -20.77 0.99 -0.07
C SER A 18 -20.54 -0.37 -0.69
N VAL A 19 -19.49 -0.49 -1.47
CA VAL A 19 -19.07 -1.78 -2.07
C VAL A 19 -18.70 -2.81 -1.00
N GLY A 20 -18.24 -2.38 0.19
CA GLY A 20 -17.81 -3.26 1.28
C GLY A 20 -16.71 -4.23 0.85
N PHE A 21 -15.68 -3.71 0.19
CA PHE A 21 -14.70 -4.49 -0.56
C PHE A 21 -14.02 -5.59 0.27
N PHE A 22 -13.70 -5.30 1.53
CA PHE A 22 -13.08 -6.23 2.47
C PHE A 22 -14.08 -6.77 3.53
N CYS A 23 -15.37 -6.71 3.25
CA CYS A 23 -16.40 -7.23 4.14
C CYS A 23 -16.76 -8.66 3.77
N GLY A 24 -16.54 -9.61 4.69
CA GLY A 24 -16.94 -11.02 4.56
C GLY A 24 -18.40 -11.26 4.94
N ALA A 25 -19.06 -10.29 5.56
CA ALA A 25 -20.46 -10.38 5.96
C ALA A 25 -21.27 -9.14 5.60
N GLN A 26 -22.58 -9.29 5.59
CA GLN A 26 -23.58 -8.23 5.49
C GLN A 26 -24.53 -8.32 6.68
N ARG A 27 -25.31 -7.27 6.95
CA ARG A 27 -26.29 -7.23 8.03
C ARG A 27 -27.20 -8.47 8.04
N LYS A 28 -27.68 -8.91 6.86
CA LYS A 28 -28.61 -10.02 6.71
C LYS A 28 -28.06 -11.40 7.08
N ASN A 29 -26.73 -11.60 7.02
CA ASN A 29 -26.06 -12.87 7.30
C ASN A 29 -25.08 -12.80 8.47
N LEU A 30 -25.09 -11.71 9.25
CA LEU A 30 -24.12 -11.46 10.32
C LEU A 30 -24.09 -12.59 11.36
N HIS A 31 -25.25 -13.00 11.87
CA HIS A 31 -25.33 -14.07 12.89
C HIS A 31 -24.69 -15.37 12.42
N ARG A 32 -25.01 -15.80 11.20
CA ARG A 32 -24.43 -17.01 10.61
C ARG A 32 -22.92 -16.84 10.44
N SER A 33 -22.47 -15.73 9.82
CA SER A 33 -21.05 -15.50 9.58
C SER A 33 -20.23 -15.39 10.86
N LEU A 34 -20.83 -14.84 11.93
CA LEU A 34 -20.19 -14.78 13.25
C LEU A 34 -20.10 -16.18 13.89
N GLY A 35 -21.17 -16.97 13.84
CA GLY A 35 -21.15 -18.36 14.31
C GLY A 35 -20.08 -19.19 13.59
N ASP A 36 -20.06 -19.12 12.25
CA ASP A 36 -19.05 -19.82 11.45
C ASP A 36 -17.62 -19.35 11.77
N ALA A 37 -17.44 -18.05 12.09
CA ALA A 37 -16.14 -17.50 12.48
C ALA A 37 -15.69 -18.01 13.85
N LEU A 38 -16.59 -18.05 14.85
CA LEU A 38 -16.30 -18.54 16.20
C LEU A 38 -16.00 -20.05 16.22
N GLU A 39 -16.62 -20.80 15.33
CA GLU A 39 -16.41 -22.25 15.19
C GLU A 39 -15.30 -22.61 14.18
N GLY A 40 -14.61 -21.61 13.63
CA GLY A 40 -13.51 -21.81 12.69
C GLY A 40 -13.90 -22.35 11.31
N ARG A 41 -15.19 -22.31 10.95
CA ARG A 41 -15.71 -22.79 9.65
C ARG A 41 -15.71 -21.75 8.55
N ILE A 42 -15.25 -20.53 8.83
CA ILE A 42 -15.24 -19.43 7.85
C ILE A 42 -13.91 -19.35 7.10
N ASP A 43 -13.98 -19.09 5.80
CA ASP A 43 -12.78 -18.88 4.98
C ASP A 43 -11.95 -17.71 5.51
N THR A 44 -10.63 -17.89 5.52
CA THR A 44 -9.68 -16.84 5.93
C THR A 44 -8.75 -16.47 4.77
N LEU A 45 -8.70 -15.18 4.45
CA LEU A 45 -7.69 -14.63 3.55
C LEU A 45 -6.61 -13.90 4.33
N THR A 46 -5.36 -14.12 3.93
CA THR A 46 -4.19 -13.45 4.51
C THR A 46 -3.65 -12.44 3.50
N LEU A 47 -3.74 -11.16 3.85
CA LEU A 47 -3.29 -10.05 3.01
C LEU A 47 -1.92 -9.55 3.46
N SER A 48 -1.03 -9.33 2.50
CA SER A 48 0.23 -8.66 2.76
C SER A 48 0.01 -7.22 3.19
N ARG A 49 0.80 -6.76 4.16
CA ARG A 49 0.93 -5.35 4.55
C ARG A 49 2.34 -4.87 4.26
N MET A 50 2.58 -3.59 4.40
CA MET A 50 3.89 -2.99 4.22
C MET A 50 4.39 -2.44 5.56
N SER A 51 5.68 -2.65 5.84
CA SER A 51 6.42 -1.98 6.90
C SER A 51 7.16 -0.76 6.35
N VAL A 52 7.23 0.28 7.16
CA VAL A 52 7.90 1.55 6.87
C VAL A 52 8.82 1.89 8.03
N ALA A 53 10.08 2.19 7.72
CA ALA A 53 11.05 2.70 8.66
C ALA A 53 11.63 4.03 8.18
N LEU A 54 12.11 4.87 9.09
CA LEU A 54 12.83 6.10 8.81
C LEU A 54 14.13 6.08 9.62
N ASN A 55 15.27 6.16 8.93
CA ASN A 55 16.60 6.06 9.53
C ASN A 55 16.76 4.81 10.41
N GLY A 56 16.30 3.68 9.91
CA GLY A 56 16.32 2.39 10.61
C GLY A 56 15.30 2.23 11.75
N ARG A 57 14.61 3.32 12.17
CA ARG A 57 13.54 3.25 13.19
C ARG A 57 12.21 2.95 12.55
N GLU A 58 11.58 1.87 12.98
CA GLU A 58 10.27 1.48 12.49
C GLU A 58 9.20 2.53 12.82
N ARG A 59 8.40 2.88 11.82
CA ARG A 59 7.26 3.82 11.93
C ARG A 59 5.92 3.11 11.79
N SER A 60 5.87 2.04 11.02
CA SER A 60 4.68 1.19 10.87
C SER A 60 5.02 -0.19 10.34
N ARG A 61 4.30 -1.21 10.79
CA ARG A 61 4.24 -2.56 10.19
C ARG A 61 2.92 -2.84 9.48
N ARG A 62 1.98 -1.89 9.44
CA ARG A 62 0.57 -2.20 9.18
C ARG A 62 -0.05 -1.34 8.09
N VAL A 63 0.76 -0.88 7.13
CA VAL A 63 0.25 -0.17 5.96
C VAL A 63 -0.45 -1.18 5.06
N LEU A 64 -1.75 -0.97 4.80
CA LEU A 64 -2.60 -1.88 4.04
C LEU A 64 -2.88 -1.40 2.62
N ASN A 65 -3.08 -0.09 2.44
CA ASN A 65 -3.38 0.47 1.13
C ASN A 65 -2.13 1.03 0.46
N GLU A 66 -1.59 2.13 0.98
CA GLU A 66 -0.44 2.79 0.36
C GLU A 66 0.29 3.73 1.31
N ALA A 67 1.52 4.06 0.94
CA ALA A 67 2.24 5.23 1.38
C ALA A 67 2.40 6.21 0.20
N LEU A 68 2.20 7.49 0.45
CA LEU A 68 2.63 8.58 -0.42
C LEU A 68 3.91 9.18 0.15
N TYR A 69 5.00 9.16 -0.61
CA TYR A 69 6.20 9.92 -0.32
C TYR A 69 6.23 11.16 -1.22
N CYS A 70 6.28 12.35 -0.65
CA CYS A 70 6.26 13.59 -1.43
C CYS A 70 6.84 14.77 -0.66
N HIS A 71 6.94 15.95 -1.33
CA HIS A 71 7.11 17.23 -0.66
C HIS A 71 5.83 17.60 0.10
N GLN A 72 5.94 18.28 1.25
CA GLN A 72 4.80 18.75 2.04
C GLN A 72 3.87 19.68 1.24
N SER A 73 4.46 20.60 0.48
CA SER A 73 3.70 21.42 -0.46
C SER A 73 3.42 20.65 -1.75
N PRO A 74 2.15 20.50 -2.17
CA PRO A 74 1.81 19.84 -3.42
C PRO A 74 2.28 20.60 -4.67
N ALA A 75 2.60 21.91 -4.55
CA ALA A 75 3.13 22.74 -5.62
C ALA A 75 4.65 22.61 -5.80
N ALA A 76 5.35 21.98 -4.86
CA ALA A 76 6.79 21.83 -4.92
C ALA A 76 7.21 20.48 -5.51
N THR A 77 8.36 20.48 -6.16
CA THR A 77 8.94 19.26 -6.73
C THR A 77 9.58 18.40 -5.64
N SER A 78 9.17 17.15 -5.57
CA SER A 78 9.81 16.13 -4.73
C SER A 78 11.14 15.70 -5.33
N ARG A 79 12.19 15.66 -4.50
CA ARG A 79 13.55 15.28 -4.90
C ARG A 79 14.06 14.20 -3.95
N TYR A 80 14.48 13.09 -4.50
CA TYR A 80 14.95 11.94 -3.73
C TYR A 80 15.84 11.02 -4.58
N LEU A 81 16.68 10.24 -3.90
CA LEU A 81 17.34 9.08 -4.50
C LEU A 81 16.49 7.85 -4.20
N LEU A 82 16.08 7.13 -5.23
CA LEU A 82 15.32 5.89 -5.11
C LEU A 82 16.25 4.71 -5.39
N SER A 83 16.33 3.75 -4.46
CA SER A 83 17.22 2.60 -4.56
C SER A 83 16.43 1.30 -4.43
N HIS A 84 16.61 0.40 -5.41
CA HIS A 84 16.04 -0.94 -5.41
C HIS A 84 17.02 -1.95 -6.04
N GLY A 85 17.40 -2.96 -5.28
CA GLY A 85 18.44 -3.91 -5.66
C GLY A 85 19.79 -3.19 -5.91
N LYS A 86 20.32 -3.33 -7.11
CA LYS A 86 21.59 -2.68 -7.53
C LYS A 86 21.37 -1.33 -8.24
N VAL A 87 20.14 -0.85 -8.33
CA VAL A 87 19.79 0.37 -9.06
C VAL A 87 19.53 1.49 -8.08
N THR A 88 20.18 2.63 -8.27
CA THR A 88 19.91 3.88 -7.56
C THR A 88 19.77 5.00 -8.60
N GLU A 89 18.66 5.73 -8.53
CA GLU A 89 18.34 6.80 -9.48
C GLU A 89 17.88 8.07 -8.75
N PRO A 90 18.37 9.26 -9.16
CA PRO A 90 17.82 10.52 -8.67
C PRO A 90 16.50 10.83 -9.37
N HIS A 91 15.48 11.14 -8.60
CA HIS A 91 14.17 11.52 -9.11
C HIS A 91 13.80 12.97 -8.79
N LYS A 92 13.18 13.62 -9.77
CA LYS A 92 12.39 14.84 -9.64
C LYS A 92 10.97 14.52 -10.10
N SER A 93 9.99 14.69 -9.22
CA SER A 93 8.62 14.26 -9.52
C SER A 93 7.63 14.88 -8.51
N SER A 94 6.36 14.54 -8.59
CA SER A 94 5.38 14.83 -7.51
C SER A 94 5.40 13.77 -6.40
N GLY A 95 6.52 13.03 -6.25
CA GLY A 95 6.65 11.94 -5.30
C GLY A 95 6.29 10.58 -5.89
N PHE A 96 6.05 9.59 -5.03
CA PHE A 96 5.64 8.25 -5.47
C PHE A 96 4.62 7.62 -4.54
N TRP A 97 3.74 6.82 -5.11
CA TRP A 97 2.90 5.87 -4.39
C TRP A 97 3.61 4.54 -4.24
N LEU A 98 3.44 3.93 -3.09
CA LEU A 98 3.96 2.59 -2.80
C LEU A 98 2.99 1.86 -1.90
N GLY A 99 2.71 0.59 -2.18
CA GLY A 99 1.86 -0.19 -1.29
C GLY A 99 1.66 -1.62 -1.73
N PRO A 100 1.05 -2.44 -0.85
CA PRO A 100 0.73 -3.82 -1.11
C PRO A 100 -0.44 -3.98 -2.10
N ALA A 101 -0.71 -5.22 -2.48
CA ALA A 101 -1.76 -5.57 -3.43
C ALA A 101 -3.15 -5.02 -3.03
N ALA A 102 -3.45 -4.92 -1.74
CA ALA A 102 -4.73 -4.41 -1.26
C ALA A 102 -5.01 -2.98 -1.78
N GLY A 103 -4.00 -2.09 -1.76
CA GLY A 103 -4.10 -0.70 -2.22
C GLY A 103 -3.97 -0.51 -3.74
N SER A 104 -3.65 -1.57 -4.50
CA SER A 104 -3.38 -1.43 -5.95
C SER A 104 -4.58 -1.05 -6.80
N THR A 105 -5.79 -1.04 -6.25
CA THR A 105 -7.03 -0.58 -6.92
C THR A 105 -7.37 0.89 -6.66
N ALA A 106 -6.64 1.54 -5.75
CA ALA A 106 -6.87 2.92 -5.30
C ALA A 106 -5.90 3.91 -5.98
N ALA A 107 -5.26 4.80 -5.22
CA ALA A 107 -4.38 5.85 -5.70
C ALA A 107 -3.24 5.36 -6.61
N GLN A 108 -2.67 4.18 -6.33
CA GLN A 108 -1.65 3.57 -7.18
C GLN A 108 -2.14 3.35 -8.62
N ARG A 109 -3.40 2.84 -8.77
CA ARG A 109 -3.99 2.64 -10.09
C ARG A 109 -4.22 3.96 -10.81
N SER A 110 -4.78 4.96 -10.12
CA SER A 110 -5.02 6.29 -10.68
C SER A 110 -3.73 6.95 -11.18
N ALA A 111 -2.59 6.63 -10.57
CA ALA A 111 -1.26 7.07 -10.99
C ALA A 111 -0.65 6.19 -12.10
N GLY A 112 -1.40 5.26 -12.69
CA GLY A 112 -0.96 4.39 -13.78
C GLY A 112 -0.32 3.08 -13.32
N GLY A 113 -0.51 2.68 -12.07
CA GLY A 113 -0.13 1.36 -11.56
C GLY A 113 -1.05 0.25 -12.05
N ARG A 114 -0.61 -0.99 -11.86
CA ARG A 114 -1.39 -2.19 -12.20
C ARG A 114 -2.19 -2.69 -11.00
N VAL A 115 -3.35 -3.28 -11.24
CA VAL A 115 -4.08 -4.02 -10.20
C VAL A 115 -3.37 -5.35 -9.96
N LEU A 116 -2.78 -5.50 -8.78
CA LEU A 116 -2.12 -6.74 -8.38
C LEU A 116 -3.15 -7.77 -7.89
N PRO A 117 -2.91 -9.09 -8.09
CA PRO A 117 -3.68 -10.13 -7.43
C PRO A 117 -3.67 -9.89 -5.90
N LEU A 118 -4.82 -10.02 -5.24
CA LEU A 118 -4.96 -9.62 -3.83
C LEU A 118 -4.01 -10.35 -2.89
N LEU A 119 -3.72 -11.62 -3.18
CA LEU A 119 -2.80 -12.46 -2.41
C LEU A 119 -1.32 -12.28 -2.80
N SER A 120 -1.01 -11.34 -3.70
CA SER A 120 0.36 -11.05 -4.06
C SER A 120 1.16 -10.58 -2.83
N LYS A 121 2.35 -11.15 -2.66
CA LYS A 121 3.30 -10.76 -1.63
C LYS A 121 4.25 -9.63 -2.09
N LYS A 122 3.92 -8.92 -3.17
CA LYS A 122 4.74 -7.83 -3.69
C LYS A 122 4.14 -6.48 -3.32
N LEU A 123 5.03 -5.50 -3.14
CA LEU A 123 4.64 -4.08 -3.11
C LEU A 123 4.76 -3.52 -4.52
N GLN A 124 3.90 -2.58 -4.89
CA GLN A 124 3.99 -1.85 -6.14
C GLN A 124 4.43 -0.42 -5.90
N VAL A 125 5.35 0.07 -6.70
CA VAL A 125 5.84 1.45 -6.71
C VAL A 125 5.37 2.13 -7.98
N VAL A 126 4.88 3.37 -7.85
CA VAL A 126 4.47 4.22 -8.98
C VAL A 126 4.96 5.64 -8.73
N VAL A 127 5.96 6.09 -9.48
CA VAL A 127 6.45 7.47 -9.45
C VAL A 127 5.43 8.36 -10.16
N ARG A 128 5.09 9.47 -9.52
CA ARG A 128 4.10 10.44 -10.01
C ARG A 128 4.80 11.54 -10.81
N GLU A 129 4.23 11.89 -11.96
CA GLU A 129 4.67 13.01 -12.80
C GLU A 129 6.20 13.15 -12.84
N PRO A 130 6.95 12.12 -13.29
CA PRO A 130 8.41 12.16 -13.29
C PRO A 130 8.89 13.19 -14.30
N TYR A 131 9.80 14.09 -13.86
CA TYR A 131 10.53 14.96 -14.74
C TYR A 131 11.76 14.22 -15.25
N ALA A 132 11.80 13.93 -16.53
CA ALA A 132 12.94 13.32 -17.20
C ALA A 132 13.57 14.34 -18.16
N PRO A 133 14.80 14.82 -17.92
CA PRO A 133 15.56 15.57 -18.91
C PRO A 133 15.71 14.78 -20.21
N GLU A 134 15.89 15.48 -21.32
CA GLU A 134 16.10 14.85 -22.62
C GLU A 134 17.23 13.78 -22.55
N GLY A 135 17.00 12.62 -23.14
CA GLY A 135 17.94 11.50 -23.08
C GLY A 135 17.93 10.68 -21.80
N THR A 136 17.21 11.10 -20.75
CA THR A 136 17.12 10.35 -19.49
C THR A 136 16.08 9.25 -19.58
N ARG A 137 16.47 8.01 -19.26
CA ARG A 137 15.55 6.88 -19.11
C ARG A 137 15.64 6.33 -17.69
N TYR A 138 14.57 6.51 -16.93
CA TYR A 138 14.45 5.91 -15.61
C TYR A 138 14.04 4.43 -15.69
N ARG A 139 14.63 3.61 -14.85
CA ARG A 139 14.28 2.19 -14.66
C ARG A 139 13.27 2.04 -13.51
N LEU A 140 13.33 2.93 -12.52
CA LEU A 140 12.53 2.88 -11.29
C LEU A 140 11.32 3.83 -11.34
N LEU A 141 10.45 3.68 -12.37
CA LEU A 141 9.20 4.46 -12.47
C LEU A 141 7.98 3.67 -12.02
N ARG A 142 7.84 2.45 -12.51
CA ARG A 142 6.72 1.53 -12.21
C ARG A 142 7.28 0.13 -12.10
N PHE A 143 7.36 -0.38 -10.88
CA PHE A 143 7.97 -1.69 -10.62
C PHE A 143 7.37 -2.31 -9.36
N THR A 144 7.81 -3.52 -9.03
CA THR A 144 7.41 -4.21 -7.80
C THR A 144 8.62 -4.55 -6.97
N VAL A 145 8.43 -4.54 -5.65
CA VAL A 145 9.40 -4.95 -4.64
C VAL A 145 8.94 -6.29 -4.10
N GLY A 146 9.80 -7.29 -4.14
CA GLY A 146 9.53 -8.65 -3.68
C GLY A 146 9.50 -8.77 -2.15
N PRO A 147 9.09 -9.95 -1.62
CA PRO A 147 8.98 -10.15 -0.16
C PRO A 147 10.33 -10.07 0.58
N ASP A 148 11.41 -10.47 -0.09
CA ASP A 148 12.76 -10.48 0.48
C ASP A 148 13.59 -9.25 0.06
N GLU A 149 12.95 -8.29 -0.61
CA GLU A 149 13.56 -7.07 -1.11
C GLU A 149 13.15 -5.88 -0.26
N GLN A 150 13.90 -4.78 -0.43
CA GLN A 150 13.55 -3.48 0.13
C GLN A 150 13.65 -2.39 -0.92
N LEU A 151 12.85 -1.35 -0.73
CA LEU A 151 12.98 -0.07 -1.39
C LEU A 151 13.52 0.94 -0.40
N GLU A 152 14.46 1.77 -0.83
CA GLU A 152 14.94 2.91 -0.07
C GLU A 152 14.70 4.21 -0.84
N ALA A 153 14.30 5.24 -0.10
CA ALA A 153 14.17 6.59 -0.61
C ALA A 153 14.94 7.54 0.31
N LYS A 154 16.07 8.07 -0.17
CA LYS A 154 16.84 9.10 0.53
C LYS A 154 16.34 10.48 0.12
N SER A 155 15.93 11.28 1.09
CA SER A 155 15.43 12.64 0.84
C SER A 155 16.54 13.56 0.35
N MET A 156 16.24 14.30 -0.71
CA MET A 156 17.06 15.38 -1.27
C MET A 156 16.34 16.73 -1.17
N MET A 157 15.43 16.87 -0.19
CA MET A 157 14.63 18.06 0.08
C MET A 157 14.39 18.22 1.59
N GLN A 158 14.21 19.47 2.06
CA GLN A 158 14.02 19.78 3.48
C GLN A 158 12.65 19.31 3.99
N ASP A 159 11.59 19.57 3.21
CA ASP A 159 10.21 19.42 3.63
C ASP A 159 9.55 18.21 2.96
N ALA A 160 10.20 17.05 3.08
CA ALA A 160 9.61 15.80 2.65
C ALA A 160 8.64 15.24 3.69
N CYS A 161 7.69 14.45 3.24
CA CYS A 161 6.79 13.74 4.13
C CYS A 161 6.33 12.39 3.54
N MET A 162 5.81 11.56 4.42
CA MET A 162 5.09 10.33 4.06
C MET A 162 3.71 10.32 4.69
N PHE A 163 2.69 10.02 3.90
CA PHE A 163 1.33 9.74 4.36
C PHE A 163 1.08 8.25 4.28
N LEU A 164 0.60 7.63 5.35
CA LEU A 164 0.36 6.19 5.42
C LEU A 164 -1.14 5.90 5.56
N ASP A 165 -1.71 5.12 4.62
CA ASP A 165 -3.14 4.74 4.57
C ASP A 165 -4.09 5.94 4.73
N GLY A 166 -3.86 7.00 3.95
CA GLY A 166 -4.65 8.22 3.98
C GLY A 166 -3.97 9.41 4.65
N PRO A 167 -4.68 10.54 4.82
CA PRO A 167 -4.08 11.84 5.14
C PRO A 167 -3.69 12.03 6.61
N TYR A 168 -4.20 11.22 7.53
CA TYR A 168 -4.09 11.50 8.96
C TYR A 168 -2.82 10.95 9.61
N ARG A 169 -2.08 10.08 8.94
CA ARG A 169 -0.83 9.52 9.45
C ARG A 169 0.35 10.09 8.68
N LEU A 170 0.77 11.26 9.08
CA LEU A 170 1.92 11.99 8.51
C LEU A 170 3.21 11.63 9.25
N ILE A 171 4.27 11.41 8.49
CA ILE A 171 5.65 11.29 8.98
C ILE A 171 6.48 12.32 8.25
N ASN A 172 7.05 13.27 9.00
CA ASN A 172 7.98 14.24 8.46
C ASN A 172 9.31 13.56 8.13
N VAL A 173 9.92 13.97 7.02
CA VAL A 173 11.18 13.46 6.50
C VAL A 173 12.07 14.65 6.18
N SER A 174 13.25 14.69 6.75
CA SER A 174 14.22 15.78 6.56
C SER A 174 15.20 15.48 5.42
N LEU A 175 15.96 16.47 5.02
CA LEU A 175 17.05 16.30 4.06
C LEU A 175 18.06 15.26 4.56
N GLY A 176 18.38 14.29 3.72
CA GLY A 176 19.31 13.20 4.03
C GLY A 176 18.70 11.99 4.73
N ASP A 177 17.47 12.11 5.27
CA ASP A 177 16.76 10.97 5.86
C ASP A 177 16.52 9.86 4.85
N VAL A 178 16.59 8.62 5.32
CA VAL A 178 16.34 7.41 4.51
C VAL A 178 15.07 6.72 4.98
N ALA A 179 14.07 6.72 4.11
CA ALA A 179 12.87 5.93 4.28
C ALA A 179 13.06 4.55 3.66
N THR A 180 12.77 3.49 4.42
CA THR A 180 12.87 2.08 3.97
C THR A 180 11.51 1.43 3.98
N PHE A 181 11.19 0.70 2.91
CA PHE A 181 9.92 0.03 2.72
C PHE A 181 10.14 -1.46 2.41
N ARG A 182 9.37 -2.32 3.06
CA ARG A 182 9.43 -3.79 2.89
C ARG A 182 8.04 -4.41 3.00
N VAL A 183 7.88 -5.61 2.49
CA VAL A 183 6.72 -6.43 2.85
C VAL A 183 6.76 -6.69 4.36
N SER A 184 5.65 -6.45 5.04
CA SER A 184 5.57 -6.63 6.48
C SER A 184 5.56 -8.13 6.85
N PRO A 185 6.27 -8.52 7.92
CA PRO A 185 6.13 -9.87 8.50
C PRO A 185 4.78 -10.06 9.22
N GLU A 186 4.01 -8.99 9.40
CA GLU A 186 2.73 -8.99 10.12
C GLU A 186 1.55 -8.82 9.13
N PRO A 187 1.02 -9.91 8.54
CA PRO A 187 -0.07 -9.85 7.58
C PRO A 187 -1.40 -9.50 8.26
N LEU A 188 -2.42 -9.17 7.46
CA LEU A 188 -3.79 -9.00 7.89
C LEU A 188 -4.60 -10.25 7.56
N ARG A 189 -5.31 -10.82 8.54
CA ARG A 189 -6.24 -11.95 8.35
C ARG A 189 -7.67 -11.43 8.26
N LEU A 190 -8.34 -11.70 7.12
CA LEU A 190 -9.74 -11.33 6.88
C LEU A 190 -10.60 -12.58 6.77
N LEU A 191 -11.72 -12.57 7.48
CA LEU A 191 -12.68 -13.65 7.54
C LEU A 191 -13.83 -13.46 6.53
N GLY A 192 -14.33 -14.53 5.96
CA GLY A 192 -15.51 -14.55 5.10
C GLY A 192 -15.29 -14.06 3.67
N LEU A 193 -14.05 -13.87 3.25
CA LEU A 193 -13.71 -13.49 1.89
C LEU A 193 -13.25 -14.74 1.11
N GLY A 194 -14.08 -15.21 0.19
CA GLY A 194 -13.74 -16.33 -0.70
C GLY A 194 -12.73 -15.94 -1.80
N ARG A 195 -12.15 -16.93 -2.48
CA ARG A 195 -11.16 -16.76 -3.57
C ARG A 195 -11.68 -15.95 -4.78
N GLN A 196 -12.99 -15.79 -4.93
CA GLN A 196 -13.61 -15.02 -6.02
C GLN A 196 -13.38 -13.49 -5.92
N ILE A 197 -12.79 -13.02 -4.82
CA ILE A 197 -12.55 -11.59 -4.60
C ILE A 197 -11.65 -10.96 -5.69
N ASP A 198 -10.69 -11.71 -6.26
CA ASP A 198 -9.84 -11.19 -7.34
C ASP A 198 -10.58 -10.98 -8.66
N ALA A 199 -11.58 -11.81 -8.97
CA ALA A 199 -12.43 -11.62 -10.13
C ALA A 199 -13.26 -10.33 -9.97
N ARG A 200 -13.85 -10.12 -8.79
CA ARG A 200 -14.61 -8.92 -8.43
C ARG A 200 -13.74 -7.66 -8.46
N ARG A 201 -12.49 -7.73 -8.00
CA ARG A 201 -11.52 -6.63 -8.08
C ARG A 201 -11.23 -6.22 -9.52
N ARG A 202 -11.01 -7.18 -10.40
CA ARG A 202 -10.74 -6.90 -11.83
C ARG A 202 -11.93 -6.26 -12.53
N GLN A 203 -13.16 -6.61 -12.15
CA GLN A 203 -14.37 -5.96 -12.70
C GLN A 203 -14.49 -4.51 -12.26
N LEU A 204 -14.24 -4.21 -10.98
CA LEU A 204 -14.25 -2.83 -10.44
C LEU A 204 -13.07 -1.99 -10.94
N ALA A 205 -12.06 -2.63 -11.48
CA ALA A 205 -10.85 -2.00 -11.98
C ALA A 205 -10.89 -1.67 -13.49
N ARG A 206 -11.95 -2.07 -14.20
CA ARG A 206 -12.27 -1.68 -15.57
C ARG A 206 -13.07 -0.39 -15.62
#